data_45130a7f791e51ff04bc6c89c07c2080
#
_entry.id   45130a7f791e51ff04bc6c89c07c2080
#
_cell.length_a   1.000
_cell.length_b   1.000
_cell.length_c   1.000
_cell.angle_alpha   90.00
_cell.angle_beta   90.00
_cell.angle_gamma   90.00
#
_symmetry.space_group_name_H-M   'P 1'
#
loop_
_entity.id
_entity.type
_entity.pdbx_description
1 polymer ?
#
loop_
_entity_poly.entity_id
_entity_poly.type
_entity_poly.pdbx_seq_one_letter_code
_entity_poly.pdbx_strand_id
1 'polypeptide(L)'
;MPEVVARGRKPDLSACGFCHRAEGTGGPENANIAGLPAAYIVEQMADFKSGARKSAIAELGPPKNMIAVAKAATDEDVAQAAEYFSRLKTRKLITVIESAEVPKTYVAAFVYAPREGSEKEPIGDRIIEMPKDLEQFESRDTHSEFVAYVPPGSIAKGRDLAETGGGGKTTACATCHGKDLRGGIGTTPGIAGRSPSYLMRQLYDMKHGARAGAGSEPMKLVLKNLSEEDLLRLAAYAASREP
;
A
#
# COMPACT_ATOMS: atom_id res chain seq x y z
N MET A 1 -8.62 19.99 9.06
CA MET A 1 -8.56 19.20 7.80
C MET A 1 -8.78 20.16 6.63
N PRO A 2 -7.87 20.21 5.64
CA PRO A 2 -8.01 21.09 4.47
C PRO A 2 -9.26 20.74 3.63
N GLU A 3 -9.78 21.73 2.90
CA GLU A 3 -10.98 21.58 2.06
C GLU A 3 -10.79 20.51 0.97
N VAL A 4 -9.60 20.46 0.35
CA VAL A 4 -9.26 19.44 -0.65
C VAL A 4 -9.31 18.01 -0.09
N VAL A 5 -9.01 17.83 1.19
CA VAL A 5 -9.09 16.53 1.87
C VAL A 5 -10.54 16.20 2.24
N ALA A 6 -11.30 17.19 2.75
CA ALA A 6 -12.64 16.98 3.26
C ALA A 6 -13.70 16.85 2.16
N ARG A 7 -13.63 17.69 1.12
CA ARG A 7 -14.69 17.85 0.10
C ARG A 7 -14.17 17.78 -1.32
N GLY A 8 -12.87 18.01 -1.52
CA GLY A 8 -12.32 18.18 -2.86
C GLY A 8 -12.76 19.49 -3.51
N ARG A 9 -12.69 19.54 -4.83
CA ARG A 9 -13.12 20.68 -5.63
C ARG A 9 -13.95 20.18 -6.82
N LYS A 10 -15.25 20.02 -6.56
CA LYS A 10 -16.19 19.53 -7.57
C LYS A 10 -16.31 20.50 -8.77
N PRO A 11 -16.58 19.97 -9.97
CA PRO A 11 -16.83 18.57 -10.28
C PRO A 11 -15.55 17.75 -10.49
N ASP A 12 -14.37 18.36 -10.66
CA ASP A 12 -13.20 17.77 -11.27
C ASP A 12 -12.31 17.02 -10.28
N LEU A 13 -12.31 17.42 -9.00
CA LEU A 13 -11.43 16.87 -7.97
C LEU A 13 -12.23 16.25 -6.83
N SER A 14 -12.21 14.94 -6.72
CA SER A 14 -12.74 14.22 -5.56
C SER A 14 -11.95 14.50 -4.30
N ALA A 15 -12.62 14.50 -3.14
CA ALA A 15 -11.95 14.63 -1.84
C ALA A 15 -10.87 13.55 -1.64
N CYS A 16 -9.67 13.94 -1.21
CA CYS A 16 -8.61 12.96 -0.92
C CYS A 16 -9.05 11.97 0.16
N GLY A 17 -9.77 12.47 1.19
CA GLY A 17 -10.31 11.66 2.28
C GLY A 17 -11.38 10.67 1.86
N PHE A 18 -11.97 10.81 0.67
CA PHE A 18 -12.94 9.84 0.16
C PHE A 18 -12.30 8.46 -0.08
N CYS A 19 -11.11 8.41 -0.69
CA CYS A 19 -10.39 7.17 -0.97
C CYS A 19 -9.40 6.83 0.16
N HIS A 20 -8.62 7.81 0.62
CA HIS A 20 -7.59 7.61 1.63
C HIS A 20 -8.13 7.67 3.06
N ARG A 21 -9.39 7.96 3.25
CA ARG A 21 -10.09 8.26 4.51
C ARG A 21 -9.54 9.53 5.18
N ALA A 22 -10.32 10.12 6.08
CA ALA A 22 -9.95 11.37 6.75
C ALA A 22 -8.61 11.26 7.50
N GLU A 23 -8.34 10.10 8.07
CA GLU A 23 -7.11 9.83 8.84
C GLU A 23 -5.99 9.20 8.01
N GLY A 24 -6.14 9.15 6.70
CA GLY A 24 -5.11 8.64 5.79
C GLY A 24 -4.89 7.13 5.87
N THR A 25 -5.78 6.38 6.50
CA THR A 25 -5.61 4.94 6.77
C THR A 25 -5.73 4.07 5.51
N GLY A 26 -6.43 4.56 4.48
CA GLY A 26 -6.60 3.81 3.24
C GLY A 26 -7.33 2.48 3.40
N GLY A 27 -6.86 1.48 2.68
CA GLY A 27 -7.38 0.11 2.68
C GLY A 27 -6.56 -0.78 1.74
N PRO A 28 -6.97 -2.02 1.49
CA PRO A 28 -6.29 -2.90 0.52
C PRO A 28 -6.21 -2.31 -0.88
N GLU A 29 -7.23 -1.57 -1.29
CA GLU A 29 -7.34 -0.93 -2.61
C GLU A 29 -6.65 0.43 -2.69
N ASN A 30 -6.60 1.18 -1.59
CA ASN A 30 -6.07 2.54 -1.53
C ASN A 30 -4.92 2.64 -0.53
N ALA A 31 -3.91 3.43 -0.87
CA ALA A 31 -2.75 3.62 -0.01
C ALA A 31 -3.13 4.18 1.37
N ASN A 32 -2.57 3.58 2.42
CA ASN A 32 -2.42 4.27 3.70
C ASN A 32 -1.31 5.32 3.52
N ILE A 33 -1.67 6.60 3.66
CA ILE A 33 -0.77 7.74 3.46
C ILE A 33 -0.50 8.52 4.75
N ALA A 34 -1.09 8.09 5.88
CA ALA A 34 -0.81 8.70 7.18
C ALA A 34 0.68 8.60 7.51
N GLY A 35 1.26 9.71 7.98
CA GLY A 35 2.65 9.78 8.42
C GLY A 35 3.71 9.63 7.32
N LEU A 36 3.33 9.60 6.04
CA LEU A 36 4.30 9.65 4.95
C LEU A 36 4.91 11.06 4.85
N PRO A 37 6.21 11.18 4.52
CA PRO A 37 6.82 12.49 4.31
C PRO A 37 6.04 13.33 3.29
N ALA A 38 5.79 14.61 3.59
CA ALA A 38 5.04 15.49 2.69
C ALA A 38 5.70 15.57 1.30
N ALA A 39 7.01 15.69 1.24
CA ALA A 39 7.75 15.72 -0.04
C ALA A 39 7.56 14.43 -0.86
N TYR A 40 7.50 13.25 -0.20
CA TYR A 40 7.18 12.00 -0.87
C TYR A 40 5.76 12.02 -1.46
N ILE A 41 4.76 12.52 -0.73
CA ILE A 41 3.38 12.61 -1.23
C ILE A 41 3.32 13.54 -2.46
N VAL A 42 3.98 14.70 -2.40
CA VAL A 42 4.08 15.65 -3.53
C VAL A 42 4.72 14.99 -4.75
N GLU A 43 5.84 14.31 -4.57
CA GLU A 43 6.53 13.58 -5.64
C GLU A 43 5.62 12.51 -6.27
N GLN A 44 4.93 11.73 -5.45
CA GLN A 44 4.04 10.69 -5.97
C GLN A 44 2.84 11.26 -6.75
N MET A 45 2.33 12.43 -6.37
CA MET A 45 1.30 13.14 -7.13
C MET A 45 1.84 13.64 -8.48
N ALA A 46 3.06 14.16 -8.52
CA ALA A 46 3.72 14.55 -9.77
C ALA A 46 3.96 13.34 -10.69
N ASP A 47 4.36 12.20 -10.13
CA ASP A 47 4.55 10.95 -10.87
C ASP A 47 3.24 10.44 -11.49
N PHE A 48 2.12 10.49 -10.76
CA PHE A 48 0.81 10.16 -11.32
C PHE A 48 0.38 11.15 -12.41
N LYS A 49 0.60 12.45 -12.21
CA LYS A 49 0.25 13.52 -13.16
C LYS A 49 1.01 13.38 -14.47
N SER A 50 2.29 13.07 -14.42
CA SER A 50 3.17 12.88 -15.59
C SER A 50 3.00 11.50 -16.25
N GLY A 51 2.39 10.52 -15.58
CA GLY A 51 2.32 9.12 -16.02
C GLY A 51 3.57 8.29 -15.70
N ALA A 52 4.55 8.83 -14.98
CA ALA A 52 5.70 8.08 -14.47
C ALA A 52 5.29 7.02 -13.42
N ARG A 53 4.12 7.20 -12.79
CA ARG A 53 3.49 6.22 -11.92
C ARG A 53 2.14 5.80 -12.47
N LYS A 54 2.03 4.53 -12.80
CA LYS A 54 0.80 3.84 -13.24
C LYS A 54 0.80 2.43 -12.67
N SER A 55 -0.13 1.57 -13.05
CA SER A 55 -0.10 0.16 -12.74
C SER A 55 0.36 -0.67 -13.93
N ALA A 56 1.10 -1.75 -13.68
CA ALA A 56 1.40 -2.78 -14.66
C ALA A 56 0.13 -3.56 -15.08
N ILE A 57 -0.90 -3.53 -14.24
CA ILE A 57 -2.23 -4.07 -14.55
C ILE A 57 -3.10 -2.91 -15.05
N ALA A 58 -3.22 -2.81 -16.38
CA ALA A 58 -3.85 -1.67 -17.05
C ALA A 58 -5.29 -1.41 -16.61
N GLU A 59 -6.03 -2.47 -16.27
CA GLU A 59 -7.45 -2.37 -15.92
C GLU A 59 -7.71 -2.02 -14.44
N LEU A 60 -6.68 -1.92 -13.62
CA LEU A 60 -6.82 -1.64 -12.19
C LEU A 60 -7.38 -0.22 -11.95
N GLY A 61 -8.58 -0.14 -11.36
CA GLY A 61 -9.32 1.11 -11.14
C GLY A 61 -8.62 2.14 -10.25
N PRO A 62 -8.15 1.78 -9.03
CA PRO A 62 -7.57 2.76 -8.12
C PRO A 62 -6.39 3.58 -8.68
N PRO A 63 -5.39 3.01 -9.39
CA PRO A 63 -4.35 3.80 -10.04
C PRO A 63 -4.86 4.72 -11.17
N LYS A 64 -5.86 4.27 -11.96
CA LYS A 64 -6.51 5.12 -12.97
C LYS A 64 -7.18 6.33 -12.32
N ASN A 65 -7.89 6.12 -11.22
CA ASN A 65 -8.52 7.20 -10.46
C ASN A 65 -7.48 8.18 -9.91
N MET A 66 -6.36 7.68 -9.38
CA MET A 66 -5.29 8.54 -8.87
C MET A 66 -4.64 9.39 -9.98
N ILE A 67 -4.48 8.86 -11.19
CA ILE A 67 -4.00 9.64 -12.34
C ILE A 67 -4.97 10.78 -12.67
N ALA A 68 -6.27 10.51 -12.67
CA ALA A 68 -7.29 11.53 -12.91
C ALA A 68 -7.28 12.61 -11.83
N VAL A 69 -7.24 12.21 -10.55
CA VAL A 69 -7.13 13.11 -9.40
C VAL A 69 -5.86 13.97 -9.49
N ALA A 70 -4.71 13.37 -9.80
CA ALA A 70 -3.45 14.10 -9.90
C ALA A 70 -3.43 15.13 -11.03
N LYS A 71 -4.11 14.86 -12.14
CA LYS A 71 -4.26 15.81 -13.25
C LYS A 71 -5.19 16.97 -12.91
N ALA A 72 -6.23 16.73 -12.10
CA ALA A 72 -7.20 17.76 -11.69
C ALA A 72 -6.71 18.63 -10.51
N ALA A 73 -5.81 18.08 -9.67
CA ALA A 73 -5.29 18.78 -8.50
C ALA A 73 -4.32 19.90 -8.90
N THR A 74 -4.45 21.06 -8.24
CA THR A 74 -3.44 22.13 -8.30
C THR A 74 -2.27 21.81 -7.38
N ASP A 75 -1.15 22.50 -7.57
CA ASP A 75 0.03 22.33 -6.71
C ASP A 75 -0.29 22.73 -5.24
N GLU A 76 -1.19 23.70 -5.05
CA GLU A 76 -1.68 24.10 -3.72
C GLU A 76 -2.53 23.00 -3.07
N ASP A 77 -3.47 22.40 -3.82
CA ASP A 77 -4.27 21.24 -3.36
C ASP A 77 -3.35 20.11 -2.86
N VAL A 78 -2.31 19.80 -3.65
CA VAL A 78 -1.34 18.76 -3.33
C VAL A 78 -0.52 19.13 -2.09
N ALA A 79 -0.03 20.36 -1.99
CA ALA A 79 0.76 20.82 -0.84
C ALA A 79 -0.06 20.75 0.46
N GLN A 80 -1.30 21.24 0.45
CA GLN A 80 -2.20 21.19 1.60
C GLN A 80 -2.53 19.76 2.05
N ALA A 81 -2.82 18.88 1.09
CA ALA A 81 -3.09 17.47 1.37
C ALA A 81 -1.83 16.75 1.92
N ALA A 82 -0.67 16.98 1.32
CA ALA A 82 0.59 16.37 1.74
C ALA A 82 0.96 16.79 3.16
N GLU A 83 0.86 18.09 3.47
CA GLU A 83 1.10 18.62 4.82
C GLU A 83 0.14 18.02 5.85
N TYR A 84 -1.13 17.90 5.50
CA TYR A 84 -2.13 17.30 6.38
C TYR A 84 -1.83 15.84 6.69
N PHE A 85 -1.67 15.00 5.66
CA PHE A 85 -1.48 13.56 5.85
C PHE A 85 -0.12 13.22 6.48
N SER A 86 0.91 14.02 6.25
CA SER A 86 2.24 13.80 6.83
C SER A 86 2.27 13.93 8.36
N ARG A 87 1.38 14.73 8.93
CA ARG A 87 1.27 14.95 10.38
C ARG A 87 0.44 13.89 11.10
N LEU A 88 -0.28 13.04 10.35
CA LEU A 88 -1.12 12.02 10.95
C LEU A 88 -0.27 10.85 11.46
N LYS A 89 -0.70 10.26 12.56
CA LYS A 89 -0.07 9.05 13.09
C LYS A 89 -0.61 7.81 12.39
N THR A 90 0.29 6.94 11.99
CA THR A 90 -0.08 5.59 11.52
C THR A 90 -0.60 4.77 12.68
N ARG A 91 -1.52 3.85 12.35
CA ARG A 91 -2.09 2.89 13.32
C ARG A 91 -1.95 1.48 12.75
N LYS A 92 -1.83 0.48 13.65
CA LYS A 92 -1.87 -0.91 13.25
C LYS A 92 -3.31 -1.33 13.05
N LEU A 93 -3.70 -1.50 11.79
CA LEU A 93 -5.04 -1.91 11.39
C LEU A 93 -5.06 -3.29 10.73
N ILE A 94 -3.89 -3.91 10.55
CA ILE A 94 -3.75 -5.15 9.78
C ILE A 94 -3.17 -6.24 10.66
N THR A 95 -3.87 -7.39 10.70
CA THR A 95 -3.36 -8.63 11.29
C THR A 95 -2.94 -9.55 10.16
N VAL A 96 -1.66 -9.93 10.10
CA VAL A 96 -1.14 -10.90 9.12
C VAL A 96 -1.16 -12.29 9.70
N ILE A 97 -1.77 -13.24 9.00
CA ILE A 97 -1.94 -14.63 9.42
C ILE A 97 -1.29 -15.54 8.37
N GLU A 98 -0.32 -16.34 8.77
CA GLU A 98 0.22 -17.42 7.93
C GLU A 98 -0.72 -18.62 7.96
N SER A 99 -1.21 -19.04 6.80
CA SER A 99 -2.14 -20.16 6.68
C SER A 99 -1.99 -20.86 5.35
N ALA A 100 -2.14 -22.18 5.31
CA ALA A 100 -2.20 -22.96 4.08
C ALA A 100 -3.59 -22.86 3.42
N GLU A 101 -4.63 -22.55 4.18
CA GLU A 101 -6.01 -22.43 3.73
C GLU A 101 -6.62 -21.11 4.17
N VAL A 102 -7.52 -20.58 3.36
CA VAL A 102 -8.24 -19.33 3.61
C VAL A 102 -9.74 -19.52 3.40
N PRO A 103 -10.59 -18.71 4.03
CA PRO A 103 -12.00 -18.68 3.68
C PRO A 103 -12.19 -18.43 2.19
N LYS A 104 -13.13 -19.13 1.56
CA LYS A 104 -13.55 -18.78 0.20
C LYS A 104 -14.08 -17.35 0.19
N THR A 105 -13.69 -16.59 -0.83
CA THR A 105 -14.02 -15.17 -0.93
C THR A 105 -14.81 -14.86 -2.18
N TYR A 106 -15.42 -13.69 -2.20
CA TYR A 106 -15.93 -13.01 -3.38
C TYR A 106 -15.40 -11.57 -3.40
N VAL A 107 -15.51 -10.89 -4.53
CA VAL A 107 -15.11 -9.50 -4.66
C VAL A 107 -16.29 -8.61 -4.29
N ALA A 108 -16.17 -7.88 -3.18
CA ALA A 108 -17.10 -6.84 -2.75
C ALA A 108 -16.51 -5.48 -3.16
N ALA A 109 -17.03 -4.88 -4.24
CA ALA A 109 -16.49 -3.68 -4.86
C ALA A 109 -14.98 -3.80 -5.19
N PHE A 110 -14.09 -3.36 -4.31
CA PHE A 110 -12.64 -3.34 -4.53
C PHE A 110 -11.85 -4.20 -3.54
N VAL A 111 -12.52 -4.94 -2.66
CA VAL A 111 -11.91 -5.80 -1.65
C VAL A 111 -12.46 -7.21 -1.71
N TYR A 112 -11.73 -8.15 -1.13
CA TYR A 112 -12.27 -9.48 -0.87
C TYR A 112 -13.16 -9.45 0.37
N ALA A 113 -14.24 -10.20 0.33
CA ALA A 113 -15.07 -10.51 1.49
C ALA A 113 -15.30 -12.02 1.58
N PRO A 114 -15.42 -12.60 2.79
CA PRO A 114 -15.66 -14.02 2.95
C PRO A 114 -17.07 -14.37 2.42
N ARG A 115 -17.18 -15.53 1.77
CA ARG A 115 -18.51 -16.11 1.46
C ARG A 115 -19.16 -16.60 2.75
N GLU A 116 -20.48 -16.64 2.74
CA GLU A 116 -21.23 -17.27 3.82
C GLU A 116 -20.83 -18.76 3.95
N GLY A 117 -20.76 -19.24 5.19
CA GLY A 117 -20.37 -20.59 5.51
C GLY A 117 -18.92 -20.72 5.96
N SER A 118 -18.48 -21.97 6.16
CA SER A 118 -17.14 -22.31 6.69
C SER A 118 -16.19 -22.87 5.62
N GLU A 119 -16.57 -22.77 4.34
CA GLU A 119 -15.76 -23.34 3.26
C GLU A 119 -14.42 -22.61 3.14
N LYS A 120 -13.36 -23.40 2.94
CA LYS A 120 -12.01 -22.92 2.74
C LYS A 120 -11.47 -23.36 1.38
N GLU A 121 -10.42 -22.71 0.96
CA GLU A 121 -9.64 -23.06 -0.23
C GLU A 121 -8.14 -22.91 0.07
N PRO A 122 -7.26 -23.64 -0.66
CA PRO A 122 -5.82 -23.45 -0.54
C PRO A 122 -5.42 -22.01 -0.87
N ILE A 123 -4.52 -21.40 -0.06
CA ILE A 123 -4.05 -20.05 -0.32
C ILE A 123 -3.17 -19.97 -1.58
N GLY A 124 -2.38 -21.03 -1.87
CA GLY A 124 -1.39 -20.99 -2.93
C GLY A 124 -0.38 -19.85 -2.72
N ASP A 125 0.06 -19.22 -3.80
CA ASP A 125 0.99 -18.09 -3.77
C ASP A 125 0.23 -16.75 -3.83
N ARG A 126 -0.72 -16.56 -2.91
CA ARG A 126 -1.59 -15.38 -2.88
C ARG A 126 -1.50 -14.65 -1.54
N ILE A 127 -1.85 -13.37 -1.58
CA ILE A 127 -2.25 -12.58 -0.41
C ILE A 127 -3.77 -12.42 -0.49
N ILE A 128 -4.48 -12.86 0.55
CA ILE A 128 -5.93 -12.64 0.68
C ILE A 128 -6.15 -11.69 1.85
N GLU A 129 -6.43 -10.44 1.52
CA GLU A 129 -6.66 -9.38 2.50
C GLU A 129 -8.11 -8.93 2.44
N MET A 130 -8.77 -8.92 3.58
CA MET A 130 -10.18 -8.58 3.70
C MET A 130 -10.45 -7.77 4.98
N PRO A 131 -11.48 -6.92 5.01
CA PRO A 131 -11.91 -6.28 6.24
C PRO A 131 -12.43 -7.33 7.22
N LYS A 132 -12.22 -7.09 8.51
CA LYS A 132 -12.82 -7.92 9.57
C LYS A 132 -14.33 -7.71 9.66
N ASP A 133 -14.79 -6.51 9.36
CA ASP A 133 -16.18 -6.10 9.29
C ASP A 133 -16.40 -5.35 7.96
N LEU A 134 -17.19 -5.97 7.07
CA LEU A 134 -17.45 -5.42 5.74
C LEU A 134 -18.32 -4.17 5.81
N GLU A 135 -19.34 -4.14 6.67
CA GLU A 135 -20.23 -2.99 6.81
C GLU A 135 -19.48 -1.78 7.36
N GLN A 136 -18.62 -1.97 8.36
CA GLN A 136 -17.74 -0.93 8.88
C GLN A 136 -16.82 -0.38 7.77
N PHE A 137 -16.25 -1.26 6.95
CA PHE A 137 -15.40 -0.87 5.83
C PHE A 137 -16.18 -0.08 4.77
N GLU A 138 -17.37 -0.54 4.38
CA GLU A 138 -18.22 0.12 3.38
C GLU A 138 -18.72 1.50 3.87
N SER A 139 -18.97 1.63 5.16
CA SER A 139 -19.27 2.90 5.85
C SER A 139 -18.07 3.84 5.95
N ARG A 140 -16.91 3.44 5.42
CA ARG A 140 -15.64 4.20 5.41
C ARG A 140 -15.13 4.61 6.78
N ASP A 141 -15.39 3.79 7.78
CA ASP A 141 -14.85 3.99 9.13
C ASP A 141 -13.33 3.90 9.10
N THR A 142 -12.66 4.91 9.65
CA THR A 142 -11.20 4.99 9.73
C THR A 142 -10.59 3.98 10.71
N HIS A 143 -11.42 3.31 11.53
CA HIS A 143 -11.04 2.25 12.46
C HIS A 143 -11.22 0.85 11.88
N SER A 144 -11.65 0.73 10.62
CA SER A 144 -11.78 -0.57 9.96
C SER A 144 -10.48 -1.34 10.05
N GLU A 145 -10.55 -2.53 10.63
CA GLU A 145 -9.43 -3.46 10.73
C GLU A 145 -9.48 -4.51 9.63
N PHE A 146 -8.32 -5.04 9.28
CA PHE A 146 -8.16 -6.02 8.21
C PHE A 146 -7.43 -7.26 8.70
N VAL A 147 -7.74 -8.39 8.10
CA VAL A 147 -6.96 -9.62 8.18
C VAL A 147 -6.35 -9.90 6.81
N ALA A 148 -5.06 -10.23 6.80
CA ALA A 148 -4.34 -10.61 5.59
C ALA A 148 -3.76 -12.00 5.76
N TYR A 149 -4.25 -12.96 5.01
CA TYR A 149 -3.70 -14.31 4.95
C TYR A 149 -2.56 -14.36 3.94
N VAL A 150 -1.47 -15.02 4.32
CA VAL A 150 -0.28 -15.24 3.51
C VAL A 150 0.18 -16.70 3.64
N PRO A 151 0.94 -17.25 2.68
CA PRO A 151 1.45 -18.62 2.75
C PRO A 151 2.34 -18.84 3.98
N PRO A 152 2.38 -20.06 4.55
CA PRO A 152 3.22 -20.41 5.67
C PRO A 152 4.72 -20.10 5.41
N GLY A 153 5.41 -19.53 6.39
CA GLY A 153 6.82 -19.15 6.31
C GLY A 153 7.10 -17.82 5.61
N SER A 154 6.07 -17.10 5.12
CA SER A 154 6.22 -15.83 4.42
C SER A 154 6.86 -14.75 5.29
N ILE A 155 6.45 -14.64 6.56
CA ILE A 155 6.97 -13.62 7.48
C ILE A 155 8.45 -13.85 7.77
N ALA A 156 8.86 -15.09 8.07
CA ALA A 156 10.24 -15.41 8.37
C ALA A 156 11.17 -15.19 7.16
N LYS A 157 10.77 -15.65 5.97
CA LYS A 157 11.53 -15.45 4.73
C LYS A 157 11.56 -13.98 4.30
N GLY A 158 10.44 -13.26 4.48
CA GLY A 158 10.38 -11.82 4.23
C GLY A 158 11.28 -11.02 5.17
N ARG A 159 11.39 -11.44 6.44
CA ARG A 159 12.34 -10.85 7.40
C ARG A 159 13.76 -10.99 6.91
N ASP A 160 14.18 -12.18 6.52
CA ASP A 160 15.55 -12.41 6.03
C ASP A 160 15.87 -11.51 4.84
N LEU A 161 15.00 -11.45 3.84
CA LEU A 161 15.16 -10.54 2.71
C LEU A 161 15.23 -9.06 3.14
N ALA A 162 14.37 -8.65 4.05
CA ALA A 162 14.24 -7.24 4.45
C ALA A 162 15.41 -6.77 5.35
N GLU A 163 15.92 -7.63 6.22
CA GLU A 163 16.94 -7.29 7.21
C GLU A 163 18.36 -7.61 6.72
N THR A 164 18.55 -8.68 5.93
CA THR A 164 19.88 -9.17 5.53
C THR A 164 20.13 -9.12 4.02
N GLY A 165 19.10 -8.96 3.22
CA GLY A 165 19.17 -9.05 1.76
C GLY A 165 19.17 -10.48 1.23
N GLY A 166 18.80 -11.47 2.07
CA GLY A 166 18.62 -12.86 1.64
C GLY A 166 19.89 -13.49 1.08
N GLY A 167 21.01 -13.38 1.81
CA GLY A 167 22.29 -13.93 1.37
C GLY A 167 22.90 -13.24 0.14
N GLY A 168 22.63 -11.95 -0.05
CA GLY A 168 23.14 -11.17 -1.19
C GLY A 168 22.24 -11.19 -2.42
N LYS A 169 21.04 -11.73 -2.30
CA LYS A 169 20.04 -11.72 -3.38
C LYS A 169 19.57 -10.30 -3.73
N THR A 170 19.49 -9.44 -2.72
CA THR A 170 19.10 -8.04 -2.85
C THR A 170 19.79 -7.17 -1.79
N THR A 171 19.61 -5.85 -1.89
CA THR A 171 19.93 -4.92 -0.81
C THR A 171 18.85 -5.01 0.27
N ALA A 172 19.26 -5.09 1.53
CA ALA A 172 18.33 -5.13 2.66
C ALA A 172 17.42 -3.88 2.68
N CYS A 173 16.13 -4.06 2.78
CA CYS A 173 15.15 -2.96 2.81
C CYS A 173 15.41 -1.99 3.98
N ALA A 174 15.86 -2.55 5.11
CA ALA A 174 16.21 -1.80 6.31
C ALA A 174 17.30 -0.75 6.08
N THR A 175 18.15 -0.91 5.06
CA THR A 175 19.21 0.06 4.71
C THR A 175 18.64 1.44 4.37
N CYS A 176 17.52 1.50 3.67
CA CYS A 176 16.89 2.76 3.25
C CYS A 176 15.61 3.06 4.03
N HIS A 177 14.77 2.04 4.30
CA HIS A 177 13.48 2.20 4.99
C HIS A 177 13.60 2.23 6.52
N GLY A 178 14.82 2.18 7.07
CA GLY A 178 15.10 2.14 8.51
C GLY A 178 14.96 0.73 9.10
N LYS A 179 15.62 0.49 10.23
CA LYS A 179 15.67 -0.82 10.91
C LYS A 179 14.27 -1.40 11.18
N ASP A 180 13.32 -0.55 11.55
CA ASP A 180 11.95 -0.94 11.86
C ASP A 180 11.00 -0.75 10.67
N LEU A 181 11.52 -0.43 9.48
CA LEU A 181 10.78 -0.14 8.25
C LEU A 181 9.80 1.06 8.37
N ARG A 182 10.02 1.95 9.33
CA ARG A 182 9.18 3.13 9.58
C ARG A 182 9.58 4.37 8.78
N GLY A 183 10.50 4.19 7.81
CA GLY A 183 11.13 5.28 7.08
C GLY A 183 12.44 5.70 7.73
N GLY A 184 13.21 6.53 7.09
CA GLY A 184 14.46 6.91 7.72
C GLY A 184 15.34 7.87 6.95
N ILE A 185 15.66 7.62 5.70
CA ILE A 185 16.58 8.46 4.94
C ILE A 185 15.80 9.40 4.03
N GLY A 186 15.90 10.71 4.31
CA GLY A 186 15.28 11.75 3.47
C GLY A 186 13.77 11.55 3.32
N THR A 187 13.30 11.41 2.09
CA THR A 187 11.89 11.19 1.75
C THR A 187 11.49 9.73 1.67
N THR A 188 12.36 8.79 2.07
CA THR A 188 12.05 7.36 2.00
C THR A 188 10.84 7.02 2.88
N PRO A 189 9.77 6.45 2.31
CA PRO A 189 8.54 6.22 3.03
C PRO A 189 8.66 5.10 4.07
N GLY A 190 7.97 5.22 5.18
CA GLY A 190 7.71 4.08 6.07
C GLY A 190 6.80 3.06 5.39
N ILE A 191 7.16 1.78 5.49
CA ILE A 191 6.42 0.66 4.89
C ILE A 191 5.88 -0.33 5.93
N ALA A 192 6.26 -0.18 7.19
CA ALA A 192 5.77 -1.00 8.30
C ALA A 192 4.25 -0.86 8.49
N GLY A 193 3.56 -1.97 8.76
CA GLY A 193 2.14 -1.99 9.10
C GLY A 193 1.18 -1.57 7.98
N ARG A 194 1.67 -1.43 6.74
CA ARG A 194 0.82 -1.07 5.59
C ARG A 194 0.25 -2.32 4.92
N SER A 195 -0.88 -2.16 4.22
CA SER A 195 -1.56 -3.25 3.50
C SER A 195 -0.58 -4.10 2.68
N PRO A 196 -0.52 -5.43 2.90
CA PRO A 196 0.36 -6.28 2.13
C PRO A 196 -0.07 -6.39 0.67
N SER A 197 -1.38 -6.33 0.37
CA SER A 197 -1.88 -6.27 -1.00
C SER A 197 -1.44 -5.00 -1.71
N TYR A 198 -1.46 -3.86 -1.01
CA TYR A 198 -0.94 -2.62 -1.55
C TYR A 198 0.58 -2.68 -1.76
N LEU A 199 1.35 -3.16 -0.76
CA LEU A 199 2.81 -3.28 -0.86
C LEU A 199 3.21 -4.21 -2.01
N MET A 200 2.56 -5.37 -2.17
CA MET A 200 2.81 -6.29 -3.27
C MET A 200 2.63 -5.59 -4.63
N ARG A 201 1.53 -4.85 -4.82
CA ARG A 201 1.32 -4.09 -6.07
C ARG A 201 2.40 -3.05 -6.32
N GLN A 202 2.86 -2.34 -5.28
CA GLN A 202 3.91 -1.34 -5.44
C GLN A 202 5.25 -1.96 -5.84
N LEU A 203 5.64 -3.06 -5.21
CA LEU A 203 6.85 -3.80 -5.56
C LEU A 203 6.75 -4.36 -7.00
N TYR A 204 5.60 -4.92 -7.35
CA TYR A 204 5.33 -5.43 -8.70
C TYR A 204 5.40 -4.30 -9.75
N ASP A 205 4.71 -3.18 -9.52
CA ASP A 205 4.70 -2.04 -10.44
C ASP A 205 6.10 -1.44 -10.65
N MET A 206 6.93 -1.34 -9.59
CA MET A 206 8.32 -0.89 -9.71
C MET A 206 9.18 -1.90 -10.46
N LYS A 207 9.04 -3.20 -10.17
CA LYS A 207 9.78 -4.27 -10.86
C LYS A 207 9.51 -4.30 -12.35
N HIS A 208 8.26 -4.08 -12.76
CA HIS A 208 7.83 -4.09 -14.16
C HIS A 208 7.84 -2.71 -14.83
N GLY A 209 8.43 -1.69 -14.19
CA GLY A 209 8.61 -0.36 -14.77
C GLY A 209 7.34 0.47 -14.92
N ALA A 210 6.23 0.06 -14.33
CA ALA A 210 4.99 0.82 -14.33
C ALA A 210 5.02 1.96 -13.30
N ARG A 211 5.81 1.82 -12.23
CA ARG A 211 6.16 2.86 -11.29
C ARG A 211 7.63 3.22 -11.49
N ALA A 212 7.87 4.31 -12.21
CA ALA A 212 9.17 4.68 -12.77
C ALA A 212 9.55 6.17 -12.52
N GLY A 213 8.95 6.81 -11.52
CA GLY A 213 9.37 8.13 -11.06
C GLY A 213 10.81 8.11 -10.52
N ALA A 214 11.48 9.27 -10.50
CA ALA A 214 12.89 9.38 -10.11
C ALA A 214 13.18 8.78 -8.72
N GLY A 215 12.30 9.00 -7.74
CA GLY A 215 12.44 8.43 -6.39
C GLY A 215 12.28 6.91 -6.33
N SER A 216 11.77 6.25 -7.37
CA SER A 216 11.66 4.78 -7.44
C SER A 216 12.87 4.09 -8.10
N GLU A 217 13.79 4.83 -8.69
CA GLU A 217 14.98 4.26 -9.37
C GLU A 217 15.82 3.34 -8.47
N PRO A 218 16.13 3.69 -7.20
CA PRO A 218 16.87 2.79 -6.33
C PRO A 218 16.13 1.44 -6.11
N MET A 219 14.80 1.47 -6.06
CA MET A 219 14.01 0.27 -5.86
C MET A 219 14.07 -0.70 -7.05
N LYS A 220 14.27 -0.23 -8.27
CA LYS A 220 14.45 -1.11 -9.44
C LYS A 220 15.66 -2.03 -9.27
N LEU A 221 16.76 -1.52 -8.73
CA LEU A 221 17.96 -2.31 -8.46
C LEU A 221 17.71 -3.34 -7.36
N VAL A 222 17.02 -2.94 -6.28
CA VAL A 222 16.62 -3.82 -5.18
C VAL A 222 15.75 -4.98 -5.68
N LEU A 223 14.82 -4.69 -6.60
CA LEU A 223 13.84 -5.67 -7.06
C LEU A 223 14.34 -6.57 -8.20
N LYS A 224 15.47 -6.25 -8.81
CA LYS A 224 15.96 -6.89 -10.04
C LYS A 224 16.00 -8.42 -9.96
N ASN A 225 16.53 -8.97 -8.88
CA ASN A 225 16.75 -10.42 -8.70
C ASN A 225 15.66 -11.09 -7.85
N LEU A 226 14.65 -10.36 -7.39
CA LEU A 226 13.58 -10.90 -6.57
C LEU A 226 12.51 -11.56 -7.44
N SER A 227 12.03 -12.73 -7.04
CA SER A 227 10.85 -13.38 -7.64
C SER A 227 9.56 -12.76 -7.12
N GLU A 228 8.41 -13.05 -7.73
CA GLU A 228 7.11 -12.62 -7.22
C GLU A 228 6.82 -13.18 -5.83
N GLU A 229 7.27 -14.40 -5.57
CA GLU A 229 7.19 -15.02 -4.24
C GLU A 229 7.99 -14.23 -3.20
N ASP A 230 9.18 -13.71 -3.57
CA ASP A 230 9.95 -12.83 -2.67
C ASP A 230 9.24 -11.51 -2.41
N LEU A 231 8.57 -10.93 -3.43
CA LEU A 231 7.78 -9.70 -3.26
C LEU A 231 6.61 -9.94 -2.29
N LEU A 232 5.92 -11.09 -2.42
CA LEU A 232 4.87 -11.49 -1.50
C LEU A 232 5.40 -11.60 -0.06
N ARG A 233 6.53 -12.28 0.14
CA ARG A 233 7.17 -12.47 1.44
C ARG A 233 7.57 -11.13 2.07
N LEU A 234 8.16 -10.23 1.29
CA LEU A 234 8.51 -8.88 1.74
C LEU A 234 7.27 -8.08 2.14
N ALA A 235 6.21 -8.15 1.35
CA ALA A 235 4.93 -7.48 1.66
C ALA A 235 4.31 -8.03 2.94
N ALA A 236 4.32 -9.36 3.12
CA ALA A 236 3.83 -10.03 4.33
C ALA A 236 4.61 -9.59 5.59
N TYR A 237 5.94 -9.59 5.50
CA TYR A 237 6.78 -9.16 6.62
C TYR A 237 6.57 -7.68 6.96
N ALA A 238 6.65 -6.78 5.98
CA ALA A 238 6.46 -5.35 6.23
C ALA A 238 5.09 -5.04 6.83
N ALA A 239 4.03 -5.70 6.36
CA ALA A 239 2.66 -5.56 6.89
C ALA A 239 2.52 -6.08 8.33
N SER A 240 3.29 -7.10 8.72
CA SER A 240 3.26 -7.67 10.07
C SER A 240 3.93 -6.78 11.13
N ARG A 241 4.71 -5.76 10.70
CA ARG A 241 5.44 -4.87 11.61
C ARG A 241 4.53 -3.82 12.23
N GLU A 242 4.95 -3.31 13.39
CA GLU A 242 4.32 -2.13 13.98
C GLU A 242 4.65 -0.88 13.15
N PRO A 243 3.66 -0.08 12.74
CA PRO A 243 3.85 1.11 11.93
C PRO A 243 4.51 2.26 12.69
#